data_ed4b25a9165c841b925b27d864ff1a1e
#
_entry.id   ed4b25a9165c841b925b27d864ff1a1e
#
_cell.length_a   1.000
_cell.length_b   1.000
_cell.length_c   1.000
_cell.angle_alpha   90.00
_cell.angle_beta   90.00
_cell.angle_gamma   90.00
#
_symmetry.space_group_name_H-M   'P 1'
#
loop_
_entity.id
_entity.type
_entity.pdbx_description
1 polymer ?
#
loop_
_entity_poly.entity_id
_entity_poly.type
_entity_poly.pdbx_seq_one_letter_code
_entity_poly.pdbx_strand_id
1 'polypeptide(L)'
;MEEQVPMTAPGRWRALTTAALALLVSACATAPHDGASSAAADASRSAVQPALGVAAAPKVLPPAALPERAPDALDPLRPDTRIDLDSRGARTDLWARVRNGMAMPDLDDELVRKHERWYAGRPDYVQRMTERGARYLFYIVEEVDRRGMPMELALLPFIESAFNPQAVSSAKAAGMWQFMPATGRHFELQQNLFRDDRRNVLASTQAALDYLTRLFNMFGDWHLALAAYNWGEGNVQRAIKRNLAAGKPADYASLRMPDETRNYVPKLQAVKNIVLDPQAFGLTLIVLENHPYFVAVPIERDIDVALVSQLAGLPPEQFAQLNPQFNKPVILAAGTPQLLLPYDNANTFVKNLQRHPGPLASWTAWTVPRNLDPAA
;
A
#
# COMPACT_ATOMS: atom_id res chain seq x y z
N MET A 1 -70.79 -27.35 -8.62
CA MET A 1 -69.97 -28.41 -8.00
C MET A 1 -68.61 -27.77 -7.86
N GLU A 2 -68.38 -27.06 -6.74
CA GLU A 2 -67.13 -26.38 -6.35
C GLU A 2 -66.42 -27.31 -5.41
N GLU A 3 -65.18 -27.66 -5.78
CA GLU A 3 -64.35 -28.50 -4.99
C GLU A 3 -63.34 -27.59 -4.23
N GLN A 4 -63.51 -27.51 -2.92
CA GLN A 4 -62.64 -26.76 -1.98
C GLN A 4 -61.40 -27.57 -1.70
N VAL A 5 -60.22 -26.95 -1.93
CA VAL A 5 -58.90 -27.46 -1.52
C VAL A 5 -58.47 -26.77 -0.21
N PRO A 6 -58.03 -27.50 0.82
CA PRO A 6 -57.72 -26.94 2.14
C PRO A 6 -56.35 -26.23 2.14
N MET A 7 -56.32 -25.05 2.79
CA MET A 7 -55.13 -24.29 3.11
C MET A 7 -54.31 -24.98 4.20
N THR A 8 -53.06 -25.29 3.90
CA THR A 8 -52.08 -25.69 4.89
C THR A 8 -51.32 -24.47 5.43
N ALA A 9 -51.16 -24.42 6.75
CA ALA A 9 -50.53 -23.34 7.52
C ALA A 9 -49.02 -23.20 7.23
N PRO A 10 -48.45 -21.98 7.36
CA PRO A 10 -47.04 -21.75 7.08
C PRO A 10 -46.16 -22.22 8.24
N GLY A 11 -45.13 -23.02 7.89
CA GLY A 11 -44.10 -23.48 8.79
C GLY A 11 -43.26 -22.33 9.34
N ARG A 12 -43.00 -22.38 10.64
CA ARG A 12 -42.16 -21.48 11.38
C ARG A 12 -40.68 -21.67 10.94
N TRP A 13 -40.12 -20.73 10.21
CA TRP A 13 -38.67 -20.66 9.97
C TRP A 13 -38.01 -20.03 11.18
N ARG A 14 -37.19 -20.83 11.89
CA ARG A 14 -36.33 -20.36 12.94
C ARG A 14 -35.19 -19.53 12.29
N ALA A 15 -35.11 -18.27 12.65
CA ALA A 15 -33.98 -17.40 12.34
C ALA A 15 -32.78 -17.86 13.17
N LEU A 16 -31.78 -18.38 12.50
CA LEU A 16 -30.44 -18.57 13.06
C LEU A 16 -29.72 -17.21 13.00
N THR A 17 -29.68 -16.55 14.14
CA THR A 17 -28.81 -15.38 14.36
C THR A 17 -27.38 -15.88 14.52
N THR A 18 -26.57 -15.77 13.48
CA THR A 18 -25.13 -15.86 13.59
C THR A 18 -24.58 -14.56 14.16
N ALA A 19 -24.25 -14.58 15.44
CA ALA A 19 -23.47 -13.53 16.09
C ALA A 19 -22.02 -13.62 15.54
N ALA A 20 -21.62 -12.63 14.76
CA ALA A 20 -20.22 -12.44 14.40
C ALA A 20 -19.50 -11.81 15.59
N LEU A 21 -18.76 -12.63 16.31
CA LEU A 21 -17.88 -12.21 17.41
C LEU A 21 -16.61 -11.60 16.78
N ALA A 22 -16.50 -10.27 16.81
CA ALA A 22 -15.28 -9.57 16.43
C ALA A 22 -14.27 -9.71 17.58
N LEU A 23 -13.28 -10.58 17.41
CA LEU A 23 -12.14 -10.69 18.30
C LEU A 23 -11.10 -9.66 17.92
N LEU A 24 -10.96 -8.65 18.78
CA LEU A 24 -9.83 -7.72 18.80
C LEU A 24 -8.59 -8.48 19.25
N VAL A 25 -7.62 -8.66 18.37
CA VAL A 25 -6.28 -9.10 18.77
C VAL A 25 -5.36 -7.88 18.72
N SER A 26 -5.17 -7.27 19.90
CA SER A 26 -4.10 -6.34 20.19
C SER A 26 -2.80 -7.14 20.30
N ALA A 27 -1.89 -6.99 19.37
CA ALA A 27 -0.56 -7.57 19.46
C ALA A 27 0.31 -6.71 20.38
N CYS A 28 0.31 -7.01 21.67
CA CYS A 28 1.34 -6.58 22.60
C CYS A 28 2.57 -7.46 22.43
N ALA A 29 3.66 -6.91 21.94
CA ALA A 29 4.97 -7.52 22.02
C ALA A 29 5.48 -7.40 23.47
N THR A 30 5.57 -8.51 24.18
CA THR A 30 6.23 -8.63 25.48
C THR A 30 7.74 -8.76 25.27
N ALA A 31 8.50 -7.84 25.85
CA ALA A 31 9.94 -8.00 26.06
C ALA A 31 10.18 -8.79 27.37
N PRO A 32 11.19 -9.64 27.45
CA PRO A 32 11.52 -10.33 28.69
C PRO A 32 12.27 -9.41 29.66
N HIS A 33 11.80 -9.43 30.91
CA HIS A 33 12.53 -8.95 32.08
C HIS A 33 13.53 -10.02 32.51
N ASP A 34 14.80 -9.62 32.69
CA ASP A 34 15.70 -10.31 33.57
C ASP A 34 16.24 -9.38 34.64
N GLY A 35 16.28 -9.95 35.80
CA GLY A 35 16.24 -9.34 37.09
C GLY A 35 17.56 -8.84 37.66
N ALA A 36 17.36 -8.24 38.75
CA ALA A 36 18.21 -7.52 39.66
C ALA A 36 19.51 -8.19 40.10
N SER A 37 20.52 -7.40 40.40
CA SER A 37 21.23 -7.48 41.70
C SER A 37 21.97 -6.18 41.99
N SER A 38 21.81 -5.75 43.22
CA SER A 38 22.39 -4.61 43.91
C SER A 38 23.87 -4.85 44.26
N ALA A 39 24.69 -3.79 44.25
CA ALA A 39 25.69 -3.51 45.28
C ALA A 39 26.19 -2.07 45.23
N ALA A 40 26.24 -1.47 46.37
CA ALA A 40 26.61 -0.10 46.65
C ALA A 40 28.15 0.07 46.84
N ALA A 41 28.55 1.33 46.90
CA ALA A 41 29.78 1.98 47.41
C ALA A 41 30.77 2.36 46.31
N ASP A 42 31.39 3.51 46.26
CA ASP A 42 31.72 4.55 47.18
C ASP A 42 32.36 5.72 46.39
N ALA A 43 32.46 6.85 47.03
CA ALA A 43 32.83 8.14 46.50
C ALA A 43 34.30 8.25 46.02
N SER A 44 34.52 9.05 44.97
CA SER A 44 35.64 10.01 44.93
C SER A 44 35.39 11.14 43.90
N ARG A 45 35.40 12.35 44.38
CA ARG A 45 35.36 13.62 43.64
C ARG A 45 36.62 13.81 42.85
N SER A 46 36.52 14.12 41.58
CA SER A 46 37.51 14.95 40.87
C SER A 46 36.80 15.80 39.82
N ALA A 47 36.86 17.09 40.01
CA ALA A 47 36.36 18.11 39.12
C ALA A 47 37.26 18.15 37.87
N VAL A 48 36.70 17.90 36.70
CA VAL A 48 37.32 18.25 35.41
C VAL A 48 36.29 19.08 34.64
N GLN A 49 36.68 20.30 34.29
CA GLN A 49 35.92 21.25 33.48
C GLN A 49 35.63 20.63 32.10
N PRO A 50 34.43 20.83 31.53
CA PRO A 50 34.17 20.42 30.17
C PRO A 50 34.82 21.43 29.21
N ALA A 51 35.77 20.97 28.42
CA ALA A 51 36.20 21.64 27.21
C ALA A 51 35.00 21.72 26.24
N LEU A 52 34.68 22.94 25.81
CA LEU A 52 33.73 23.20 24.72
C LEU A 52 34.25 22.54 23.44
N GLY A 53 33.83 21.32 23.19
CA GLY A 53 34.01 20.64 21.92
C GLY A 53 33.12 21.33 20.89
N VAL A 54 33.75 21.99 19.92
CA VAL A 54 33.08 22.47 18.69
C VAL A 54 32.42 21.28 18.04
N ALA A 55 31.06 21.28 18.02
CA ALA A 55 30.32 20.28 17.29
C ALA A 55 30.74 20.32 15.82
N ALA A 56 31.29 19.21 15.35
CA ALA A 56 31.61 19.04 13.93
C ALA A 56 30.31 19.21 13.13
N ALA A 57 30.31 20.11 12.16
CA ALA A 57 29.23 20.30 11.22
C ALA A 57 28.84 18.94 10.59
N PRO A 58 27.57 18.64 10.40
CA PRO A 58 27.16 17.41 9.76
C PRO A 58 27.84 17.30 8.40
N LYS A 59 28.57 16.20 8.17
CA LYS A 59 29.13 15.88 6.86
C LYS A 59 27.94 15.79 5.89
N VAL A 60 27.76 16.82 5.08
CA VAL A 60 26.94 16.75 3.89
C VAL A 60 27.61 15.72 2.99
N LEU A 61 27.01 14.53 2.90
CA LEU A 61 27.41 13.53 1.91
C LEU A 61 27.20 14.18 0.54
N PRO A 62 28.18 14.09 -0.38
CA PRO A 62 27.96 14.54 -1.74
C PRO A 62 26.71 13.82 -2.29
N PRO A 63 25.87 14.49 -3.10
CA PRO A 63 24.76 13.83 -3.74
C PRO A 63 25.28 12.57 -4.42
N ALA A 64 24.66 11.43 -4.15
CA ALA A 64 25.00 10.18 -4.81
C ALA A 64 25.02 10.43 -6.31
N ALA A 65 26.12 10.05 -6.98
CA ALA A 65 26.21 10.18 -8.43
C ALA A 65 24.98 9.50 -9.02
N LEU A 66 24.21 10.24 -9.82
CA LEU A 66 23.05 9.68 -10.51
C LEU A 66 23.52 8.49 -11.33
N PRO A 67 22.84 7.35 -11.26
CA PRO A 67 23.22 6.17 -12.01
C PRO A 67 23.23 6.45 -13.50
N GLU A 68 24.17 5.81 -14.19
CA GLU A 68 24.31 5.95 -15.63
C GLU A 68 23.01 5.51 -16.32
N ARG A 69 22.42 6.41 -17.10
CA ARG A 69 21.09 6.29 -17.69
C ARG A 69 20.89 5.01 -18.46
N ALA A 70 19.82 4.28 -18.15
CA ALA A 70 19.35 3.18 -18.93
C ALA A 70 18.74 3.68 -20.27
N PRO A 71 19.36 3.43 -21.46
CA PRO A 71 18.92 4.03 -22.70
C PRO A 71 17.51 3.64 -23.17
N ASP A 72 16.96 2.53 -22.65
CA ASP A 72 15.69 1.93 -23.13
C ASP A 72 14.64 1.74 -22.03
N ALA A 73 14.80 2.41 -20.88
CA ALA A 73 13.80 2.33 -19.84
C ALA A 73 12.54 3.12 -20.23
N LEU A 74 11.40 2.43 -20.19
CA LEU A 74 10.10 3.02 -20.49
C LEU A 74 9.38 3.37 -19.20
N ASP A 75 8.72 4.54 -19.20
CA ASP A 75 7.79 4.91 -18.14
C ASP A 75 6.62 3.91 -18.13
N PRO A 76 6.32 3.21 -17.01
CA PRO A 76 5.20 2.28 -16.94
C PRO A 76 3.84 2.93 -17.22
N LEU A 77 3.73 4.26 -17.07
CA LEU A 77 2.54 5.04 -17.37
C LEU A 77 2.51 5.57 -18.81
N ARG A 78 3.67 5.68 -19.42
CA ARG A 78 3.86 6.23 -20.77
C ARG A 78 4.89 5.39 -21.51
N PRO A 79 4.53 4.18 -21.94
CA PRO A 79 5.48 3.22 -22.54
C PRO A 79 6.20 3.76 -23.77
N ASP A 80 5.64 4.77 -24.43
CA ASP A 80 6.26 5.45 -25.59
C ASP A 80 7.15 6.65 -25.19
N THR A 81 7.27 6.96 -23.91
CA THR A 81 8.01 8.12 -23.42
C THR A 81 9.26 7.70 -22.70
N ARG A 82 10.41 8.23 -23.11
CA ARG A 82 11.66 8.06 -22.38
C ARG A 82 11.63 8.90 -21.10
N ILE A 83 12.03 8.31 -19.99
CA ILE A 83 12.18 9.01 -18.72
C ILE A 83 13.47 9.82 -18.75
N ASP A 84 13.34 11.14 -18.63
CA ASP A 84 14.48 12.06 -18.49
C ASP A 84 14.76 12.33 -17.02
N LEU A 85 15.65 11.54 -16.43
CA LEU A 85 16.09 11.68 -15.02
C LEU A 85 16.90 12.97 -14.81
N ASP A 86 17.43 13.59 -15.85
CA ASP A 86 18.22 14.81 -15.75
C ASP A 86 17.36 16.07 -15.82
N SER A 87 16.06 15.94 -16.10
CA SER A 87 15.16 17.08 -16.11
C SER A 87 15.11 17.78 -14.75
N ARG A 88 14.90 19.11 -14.79
CA ARG A 88 14.72 19.89 -13.55
C ARG A 88 13.54 19.36 -12.73
N GLY A 89 12.48 18.91 -13.39
CA GLY A 89 11.30 18.33 -12.74
C GLY A 89 11.60 17.04 -11.99
N ALA A 90 12.44 16.16 -12.54
CA ALA A 90 12.83 14.91 -11.90
C ALA A 90 13.62 15.13 -10.59
N ARG A 91 14.35 16.24 -10.50
CA ARG A 91 15.17 16.59 -9.31
C ARG A 91 14.41 17.34 -8.23
N THR A 92 13.11 17.61 -8.41
CA THR A 92 12.29 18.24 -7.37
C THR A 92 11.85 17.21 -6.32
N ASP A 93 11.56 17.71 -5.12
CA ASP A 93 11.01 16.85 -4.06
C ASP A 93 9.57 16.44 -4.40
N LEU A 94 9.32 15.15 -4.48
CA LEU A 94 7.99 14.58 -4.74
C LEU A 94 6.96 15.01 -3.68
N TRP A 95 7.39 15.22 -2.43
CA TRP A 95 6.51 15.72 -1.38
C TRP A 95 5.92 17.09 -1.68
N ALA A 96 6.68 17.95 -2.39
CA ALA A 96 6.14 19.25 -2.83
C ALA A 96 4.95 19.06 -3.79
N ARG A 97 5.05 18.09 -4.70
CA ARG A 97 3.94 17.75 -5.60
C ARG A 97 2.73 17.19 -4.82
N VAL A 98 2.97 16.30 -3.86
CA VAL A 98 1.92 15.76 -2.98
C VAL A 98 1.22 16.89 -2.22
N ARG A 99 1.98 17.80 -1.59
CA ARG A 99 1.42 18.94 -0.84
C ARG A 99 0.56 19.84 -1.71
N ASN A 100 1.04 20.16 -2.91
CA ASN A 100 0.36 21.08 -3.84
C ASN A 100 -0.94 20.51 -4.42
N GLY A 101 -1.09 19.19 -4.46
CA GLY A 101 -2.29 18.52 -4.97
C GLY A 101 -3.32 18.11 -3.91
N MET A 102 -3.08 18.44 -2.64
CA MET A 102 -4.05 18.18 -1.57
C MET A 102 -5.29 19.06 -1.72
N ALA A 103 -6.46 18.45 -1.76
CA ALA A 103 -7.72 19.13 -2.07
C ALA A 103 -8.93 18.62 -1.28
N MET A 104 -8.74 17.62 -0.39
CA MET A 104 -9.83 17.16 0.46
C MET A 104 -10.09 18.16 1.59
N PRO A 105 -11.37 18.37 2.00
CA PRO A 105 -11.69 19.14 3.18
C PRO A 105 -10.91 18.64 4.40
N ASP A 106 -10.44 19.57 5.24
CA ASP A 106 -9.78 19.20 6.48
C ASP A 106 -10.80 18.72 7.53
N LEU A 107 -10.36 17.76 8.32
CA LEU A 107 -11.09 17.28 9.50
C LEU A 107 -10.36 17.76 10.75
N ASP A 108 -11.01 18.64 11.52
CA ASP A 108 -10.54 19.06 12.87
C ASP A 108 -11.28 18.24 13.94
N ASP A 109 -10.63 17.20 14.44
CA ASP A 109 -11.20 16.26 15.42
C ASP A 109 -10.12 15.85 16.43
N GLU A 110 -10.53 15.57 17.67
CA GLU A 110 -9.61 15.03 18.68
C GLU A 110 -8.97 13.68 18.26
N LEU A 111 -9.66 12.90 17.44
CA LEU A 111 -9.07 11.67 16.87
C LEU A 111 -7.90 11.99 15.93
N VAL A 112 -7.95 13.09 15.18
CA VAL A 112 -6.82 13.55 14.35
C VAL A 112 -5.62 13.84 15.25
N ARG A 113 -5.81 14.66 16.27
CA ARG A 113 -4.76 15.01 17.25
C ARG A 113 -4.19 13.79 17.99
N LYS A 114 -5.04 12.79 18.28
CA LYS A 114 -4.61 11.51 18.85
C LYS A 114 -3.67 10.75 17.89
N HIS A 115 -4.00 10.70 16.60
CA HIS A 115 -3.16 10.03 15.62
C HIS A 115 -1.88 10.80 15.31
N GLU A 116 -1.91 12.13 15.27
CA GLU A 116 -0.72 12.98 15.17
C GLU A 116 0.27 12.70 16.30
N ARG A 117 -0.21 12.73 17.55
CA ARG A 117 0.63 12.38 18.72
C ARG A 117 1.18 10.96 18.64
N TRP A 118 0.40 10.02 18.10
CA TRP A 118 0.84 8.63 17.94
C TRP A 118 1.99 8.51 16.94
N TYR A 119 1.92 9.18 15.79
CA TYR A 119 2.98 9.21 14.79
C TYR A 119 4.20 10.01 15.28
N ALA A 120 4.00 11.18 15.85
CA ALA A 120 5.07 12.02 16.40
C ALA A 120 5.91 11.29 17.46
N GLY A 121 5.26 10.47 18.29
CA GLY A 121 5.94 9.63 19.28
C GLY A 121 6.68 8.41 18.69
N ARG A 122 6.70 8.24 17.36
CA ARG A 122 7.30 7.06 16.69
C ARG A 122 8.07 7.45 15.42
N PRO A 123 9.11 8.29 15.54
CA PRO A 123 9.86 8.77 14.37
C PRO A 123 10.44 7.64 13.51
N ASP A 124 10.97 6.59 14.14
CA ASP A 124 11.49 5.43 13.42
C ASP A 124 10.41 4.68 12.61
N TYR A 125 9.18 4.67 13.10
CA TYR A 125 8.07 4.06 12.36
C TYR A 125 7.73 4.91 11.14
N VAL A 126 7.64 6.23 11.30
CA VAL A 126 7.39 7.17 10.19
C VAL A 126 8.51 7.08 9.16
N GLN A 127 9.77 7.05 9.59
CA GLN A 127 10.90 6.87 8.69
C GLN A 127 10.79 5.58 7.89
N ARG A 128 10.59 4.44 8.54
CA ARG A 128 10.46 3.14 7.83
C ARG A 128 9.29 3.08 6.86
N MET A 129 8.16 3.71 7.16
CA MET A 129 7.04 3.71 6.22
C MET A 129 7.29 4.65 5.04
N THR A 130 7.96 5.79 5.23
CA THR A 130 8.35 6.68 4.12
C THR A 130 9.44 6.06 3.24
N GLU A 131 10.42 5.38 3.81
CA GLU A 131 11.44 4.61 3.07
C GLU A 131 10.81 3.50 2.20
N ARG A 132 9.80 2.80 2.73
CA ARG A 132 9.04 1.83 1.92
C ARG A 132 8.24 2.51 0.81
N GLY A 133 7.57 3.60 1.15
CA GLY A 133 6.79 4.39 0.20
C GLY A 133 7.60 4.97 -0.96
N ALA A 134 8.88 5.27 -0.73
CA ALA A 134 9.79 5.85 -1.72
C ALA A 134 9.80 5.07 -3.06
N ARG A 135 9.61 3.75 -3.02
CA ARG A 135 9.59 2.90 -4.23
C ARG A 135 8.33 3.05 -5.06
N TYR A 136 7.21 3.43 -4.44
CA TYR A 136 5.88 3.34 -5.05
C TYR A 136 5.20 4.68 -5.22
N LEU A 137 5.56 5.66 -4.37
CA LEU A 137 4.80 6.90 -4.23
C LEU A 137 4.78 7.70 -5.53
N PHE A 138 5.89 7.74 -6.28
CA PHE A 138 5.90 8.42 -7.58
C PHE A 138 4.81 7.86 -8.51
N TYR A 139 4.76 6.54 -8.69
CA TYR A 139 3.74 5.90 -9.52
C TYR A 139 2.32 6.21 -9.05
N ILE A 140 2.09 6.15 -7.74
CA ILE A 140 0.76 6.42 -7.17
C ILE A 140 0.37 7.88 -7.38
N VAL A 141 1.30 8.82 -7.17
CA VAL A 141 1.10 10.25 -7.41
C VAL A 141 0.74 10.52 -8.88
N GLU A 142 1.46 9.91 -9.83
CA GLU A 142 1.13 10.01 -11.26
C GLU A 142 -0.30 9.50 -11.56
N GLU A 143 -0.70 8.37 -10.97
CA GLU A 143 -2.02 7.81 -11.18
C GLU A 143 -3.15 8.66 -10.56
N VAL A 144 -2.92 9.23 -9.38
CA VAL A 144 -3.85 10.15 -8.71
C VAL A 144 -4.01 11.44 -9.52
N ASP A 145 -2.88 12.04 -9.95
CA ASP A 145 -2.84 13.28 -10.72
C ASP A 145 -3.53 13.12 -12.08
N ARG A 146 -3.23 12.03 -12.80
CA ARG A 146 -3.84 11.73 -14.10
C ARG A 146 -5.37 11.59 -14.03
N ARG A 147 -5.91 11.19 -12.88
CA ARG A 147 -7.36 11.08 -12.63
C ARG A 147 -7.97 12.36 -12.08
N GLY A 148 -7.18 13.41 -11.83
CA GLY A 148 -7.65 14.64 -11.20
C GLY A 148 -8.20 14.43 -9.78
N MET A 149 -7.67 13.45 -9.06
CA MET A 149 -8.11 13.11 -7.71
C MET A 149 -7.31 13.87 -6.65
N PRO A 150 -7.86 14.11 -5.45
CA PRO A 150 -7.12 14.70 -4.33
C PRO A 150 -5.87 13.90 -3.96
N MET A 151 -4.75 14.58 -3.77
CA MET A 151 -3.45 13.95 -3.55
C MET A 151 -3.35 13.23 -2.19
N GLU A 152 -4.25 13.52 -1.26
CA GLU A 152 -4.38 12.76 0.00
C GLU A 152 -4.60 11.26 -0.26
N LEU A 153 -5.20 10.90 -1.39
CA LEU A 153 -5.44 9.49 -1.74
C LEU A 153 -4.14 8.73 -2.02
N ALA A 154 -3.07 9.43 -2.43
CA ALA A 154 -1.75 8.81 -2.54
C ALA A 154 -1.15 8.43 -1.18
N LEU A 155 -1.69 8.96 -0.09
CA LEU A 155 -1.26 8.67 1.27
C LEU A 155 -2.01 7.48 1.91
N LEU A 156 -3.05 6.93 1.27
CA LEU A 156 -3.81 5.79 1.83
C LEU A 156 -2.94 4.57 2.16
N PRO A 157 -1.96 4.16 1.35
CA PRO A 157 -1.09 3.03 1.69
C PRO A 157 -0.31 3.21 3.00
N PHE A 158 -0.10 4.46 3.48
CA PHE A 158 0.49 4.68 4.81
C PHE A 158 -0.41 4.15 5.93
N ILE A 159 -1.72 4.37 5.84
CA ILE A 159 -2.66 3.97 6.88
C ILE A 159 -3.18 2.53 6.71
N GLU A 160 -3.14 1.99 5.49
CA GLU A 160 -3.58 0.63 5.18
C GLU A 160 -2.52 -0.43 5.53
N SER A 161 -1.28 -0.21 5.12
CA SER A 161 -0.22 -1.23 5.23
C SER A 161 1.14 -0.68 5.59
N ALA A 162 1.28 0.62 5.89
CA ALA A 162 2.56 1.30 5.96
C ALA A 162 3.42 1.05 4.70
N PHE A 163 2.82 1.10 3.53
CA PHE A 163 3.42 0.79 2.23
C PHE A 163 4.03 -0.62 2.13
N ASN A 164 3.51 -1.60 2.86
CA ASN A 164 3.97 -2.97 2.73
C ASN A 164 3.16 -3.71 1.65
N PRO A 165 3.72 -4.00 0.47
CA PRO A 165 2.98 -4.66 -0.60
C PRO A 165 2.71 -6.14 -0.33
N GLN A 166 3.41 -6.73 0.64
CA GLN A 166 3.23 -8.12 1.05
C GLN A 166 2.30 -8.26 2.27
N ALA A 167 1.73 -7.16 2.78
CA ALA A 167 0.86 -7.20 3.94
C ALA A 167 -0.37 -8.07 3.69
N VAL A 168 -0.68 -8.91 4.66
CA VAL A 168 -1.91 -9.70 4.71
C VAL A 168 -2.52 -9.57 6.09
N SER A 169 -3.76 -9.09 6.18
CA SER A 169 -4.48 -8.95 7.44
C SER A 169 -5.08 -10.28 7.91
N SER A 170 -5.49 -10.35 9.18
CA SER A 170 -6.23 -11.48 9.74
C SER A 170 -7.55 -11.75 8.98
N ALA A 171 -8.17 -10.70 8.44
CA ALA A 171 -9.34 -10.79 7.58
C ALA A 171 -9.03 -11.13 6.11
N LYS A 172 -7.76 -11.45 5.79
CA LYS A 172 -7.28 -11.78 4.44
C LYS A 172 -7.31 -10.63 3.44
N ALA A 173 -7.38 -9.38 3.90
CA ALA A 173 -7.07 -8.25 3.04
C ALA A 173 -5.57 -8.29 2.68
N ALA A 174 -5.20 -7.91 1.46
CA ALA A 174 -3.83 -8.08 0.96
C ALA A 174 -3.33 -6.87 0.17
N GLY A 175 -2.00 -6.69 0.21
CA GLY A 175 -1.27 -5.69 -0.55
C GLY A 175 -1.23 -4.33 0.11
N MET A 176 -0.65 -3.35 -0.60
CA MET A 176 -0.53 -1.97 -0.10
C MET A 176 -1.90 -1.33 0.18
N TRP A 177 -2.90 -1.66 -0.63
CA TRP A 177 -4.25 -1.12 -0.64
C TRP A 177 -5.25 -1.95 0.18
N GLN A 178 -4.81 -3.04 0.81
CA GLN A 178 -5.59 -3.94 1.66
C GLN A 178 -6.92 -4.40 1.03
N PHE A 179 -6.86 -4.84 -0.23
CA PHE A 179 -8.04 -5.40 -0.90
C PHE A 179 -8.52 -6.69 -0.23
N MET A 180 -9.81 -6.72 0.12
CA MET A 180 -10.49 -7.97 0.48
C MET A 180 -10.58 -8.90 -0.74
N PRO A 181 -10.56 -10.24 -0.57
CA PRO A 181 -10.59 -11.17 -1.70
C PRO A 181 -11.76 -10.96 -2.66
N ALA A 182 -12.95 -10.71 -2.15
CA ALA A 182 -14.14 -10.49 -2.97
C ALA A 182 -14.08 -9.17 -3.73
N THR A 183 -13.67 -8.08 -3.05
CA THR A 183 -13.49 -6.76 -3.67
C THR A 183 -12.41 -6.80 -4.74
N GLY A 184 -11.28 -7.48 -4.47
CA GLY A 184 -10.22 -7.65 -5.46
C GLY A 184 -10.74 -8.34 -6.74
N ARG A 185 -11.49 -9.43 -6.61
CA ARG A 185 -12.10 -10.10 -7.78
C ARG A 185 -13.08 -9.21 -8.54
N HIS A 186 -13.85 -8.37 -7.83
CA HIS A 186 -14.78 -7.42 -8.46
C HIS A 186 -14.05 -6.38 -9.32
N PHE A 187 -12.81 -6.03 -8.94
CA PHE A 187 -11.92 -5.14 -9.69
C PHE A 187 -10.88 -5.92 -10.52
N GLU A 188 -11.19 -7.15 -10.93
CA GLU A 188 -10.41 -7.99 -11.85
C GLU A 188 -8.99 -8.35 -11.35
N LEU A 189 -8.70 -8.15 -10.06
CA LEU A 189 -7.44 -8.57 -9.44
C LEU A 189 -7.41 -10.09 -9.34
N GLN A 190 -6.59 -10.72 -10.18
CA GLN A 190 -6.46 -12.18 -10.26
C GLN A 190 -5.93 -12.75 -8.93
N GLN A 191 -6.53 -13.84 -8.48
CA GLN A 191 -6.15 -14.53 -7.26
C GLN A 191 -6.14 -16.03 -7.56
N ASN A 192 -4.96 -16.57 -7.83
CA ASN A 192 -4.79 -17.98 -8.19
C ASN A 192 -3.51 -18.58 -7.57
N LEU A 193 -3.19 -19.82 -7.94
CA LEU A 193 -2.02 -20.52 -7.42
C LEU A 193 -0.70 -19.79 -7.70
N PHE A 194 -0.58 -19.12 -8.85
CA PHE A 194 0.66 -18.51 -9.31
C PHE A 194 0.80 -17.05 -8.89
N ARG A 195 -0.32 -16.32 -8.79
CA ARG A 195 -0.30 -14.91 -8.46
C ARG A 195 -1.51 -14.45 -7.65
N ASP A 196 -1.30 -13.35 -6.92
CA ASP A 196 -2.34 -12.60 -6.23
C ASP A 196 -2.16 -11.10 -6.54
N ASP A 197 -2.96 -10.61 -7.49
CA ASP A 197 -2.82 -9.24 -8.00
C ASP A 197 -3.28 -8.16 -7.02
N ARG A 198 -3.88 -8.52 -5.90
CA ARG A 198 -4.11 -7.58 -4.77
C ARG A 198 -2.79 -7.02 -4.23
N ARG A 199 -1.68 -7.73 -4.46
CA ARG A 199 -0.31 -7.33 -4.12
C ARG A 199 0.43 -6.71 -5.31
N ASN A 200 -0.05 -6.87 -6.55
CA ASN A 200 0.56 -6.27 -7.73
C ASN A 200 0.50 -4.74 -7.63
N VAL A 201 1.66 -4.09 -7.69
CA VAL A 201 1.81 -2.65 -7.48
C VAL A 201 0.95 -1.83 -8.44
N LEU A 202 1.00 -2.16 -9.74
CA LEU A 202 0.27 -1.42 -10.77
C LEU A 202 -1.23 -1.71 -10.72
N ALA A 203 -1.58 -3.01 -10.80
CA ALA A 203 -2.98 -3.43 -10.87
C ALA A 203 -3.78 -3.02 -9.64
N SER A 204 -3.21 -3.22 -8.43
CA SER A 204 -3.92 -2.84 -7.20
C SER A 204 -4.05 -1.35 -7.02
N THR A 205 -3.09 -0.54 -7.49
CA THR A 205 -3.21 0.93 -7.47
C THR A 205 -4.33 1.39 -8.39
N GLN A 206 -4.37 0.90 -9.64
CA GLN A 206 -5.45 1.23 -10.56
C GLN A 206 -6.82 0.84 -9.99
N ALA A 207 -6.95 -0.39 -9.52
CA ALA A 207 -8.19 -0.89 -8.91
C ALA A 207 -8.63 -0.06 -7.69
N ALA A 208 -7.69 0.37 -6.83
CA ALA A 208 -8.01 1.18 -5.66
C ALA A 208 -8.53 2.56 -6.04
N LEU A 209 -7.90 3.22 -7.01
CA LEU A 209 -8.33 4.53 -7.48
C LEU A 209 -9.66 4.45 -8.25
N ASP A 210 -9.89 3.39 -9.02
CA ASP A 210 -11.18 3.15 -9.69
C ASP A 210 -12.29 2.90 -8.66
N TYR A 211 -12.01 2.14 -7.60
CA TYR A 211 -12.96 1.92 -6.51
C TYR A 211 -13.26 3.23 -5.76
N LEU A 212 -12.25 4.02 -5.43
CA LEU A 212 -12.41 5.32 -4.78
C LEU A 212 -13.19 6.31 -5.66
N THR A 213 -12.96 6.33 -6.97
CA THR A 213 -13.75 7.12 -7.93
C THR A 213 -15.22 6.71 -7.90
N ARG A 214 -15.51 5.40 -7.94
CA ARG A 214 -16.88 4.88 -7.83
C ARG A 214 -17.55 5.29 -6.51
N LEU A 215 -16.82 5.20 -5.40
CA LEU A 215 -17.34 5.58 -4.09
C LEU A 215 -17.60 7.09 -3.99
N PHE A 216 -16.70 7.92 -4.52
CA PHE A 216 -16.94 9.35 -4.57
C PHE A 216 -18.15 9.70 -5.43
N ASN A 217 -18.31 9.09 -6.59
CA ASN A 217 -19.49 9.29 -7.43
C ASN A 217 -20.79 8.87 -6.74
N MET A 218 -20.74 7.91 -5.83
CA MET A 218 -21.89 7.43 -5.06
C MET A 218 -22.28 8.38 -3.92
N PHE A 219 -21.31 8.98 -3.25
CA PHE A 219 -21.56 9.74 -2.02
C PHE A 219 -21.40 11.26 -2.20
N GLY A 220 -20.67 11.73 -3.22
CA GLY A 220 -20.35 13.14 -3.44
C GLY A 220 -19.47 13.78 -2.37
N ASP A 221 -18.90 12.95 -1.48
CA ASP A 221 -18.09 13.37 -0.33
C ASP A 221 -16.92 12.39 -0.12
N TRP A 222 -15.70 12.92 -0.01
CA TRP A 222 -14.51 12.09 0.12
C TRP A 222 -14.43 11.38 1.48
N HIS A 223 -14.88 12.01 2.57
CA HIS A 223 -14.86 11.37 3.87
C HIS A 223 -15.83 10.18 3.93
N LEU A 224 -17.01 10.31 3.30
CA LEU A 224 -17.96 9.19 3.15
C LEU A 224 -17.43 8.12 2.19
N ALA A 225 -16.76 8.52 1.10
CA ALA A 225 -16.12 7.58 0.18
C ALA A 225 -15.03 6.77 0.89
N LEU A 226 -14.20 7.41 1.70
CA LEU A 226 -13.16 6.74 2.51
C LEU A 226 -13.76 5.84 3.60
N ALA A 227 -14.84 6.27 4.25
CA ALA A 227 -15.59 5.41 5.17
C ALA A 227 -16.12 4.16 4.47
N ALA A 228 -16.59 4.31 3.21
CA ALA A 228 -17.10 3.21 2.40
C ALA A 228 -15.99 2.29 1.89
N TYR A 229 -14.82 2.83 1.57
CA TYR A 229 -13.64 2.04 1.22
C TYR A 229 -13.25 1.08 2.36
N ASN A 230 -13.22 1.58 3.60
CA ASN A 230 -12.88 0.80 4.79
C ASN A 230 -14.01 -0.14 5.26
N TRP A 231 -15.26 0.32 5.26
CA TRP A 231 -16.39 -0.40 5.88
C TRP A 231 -17.34 -1.06 4.88
N GLY A 232 -17.24 -0.71 3.61
CA GLY A 232 -18.11 -1.13 2.54
C GLY A 232 -19.28 -0.15 2.32
N GLU A 233 -19.56 0.15 1.04
CA GLU A 233 -20.56 1.12 0.61
C GLU A 233 -21.95 0.84 1.14
N GLY A 234 -22.39 -0.42 1.19
CA GLY A 234 -23.70 -0.79 1.71
C GLY A 234 -23.89 -0.49 3.21
N ASN A 235 -22.82 -0.53 4.00
CA ASN A 235 -22.86 -0.16 5.41
C ASN A 235 -23.04 1.35 5.58
N VAL A 236 -22.27 2.14 4.83
CA VAL A 236 -22.35 3.61 4.84
C VAL A 236 -23.74 4.06 4.37
N GLN A 237 -24.25 3.51 3.27
CA GLN A 237 -25.62 3.83 2.79
C GLN A 237 -26.68 3.54 3.85
N ARG A 238 -26.59 2.40 4.56
CA ARG A 238 -27.51 2.08 5.65
C ARG A 238 -27.39 3.05 6.82
N ALA A 239 -26.16 3.50 7.16
CA ALA A 239 -25.95 4.47 8.21
C ALA A 239 -26.52 5.85 7.84
N ILE A 240 -26.31 6.30 6.61
CA ILE A 240 -26.91 7.53 6.05
C ILE A 240 -28.43 7.47 6.13
N LYS A 241 -29.02 6.39 5.62
CA LYS A 241 -30.50 6.21 5.63
C LYS A 241 -31.07 6.27 7.06
N ARG A 242 -30.39 5.66 8.04
CA ARG A 242 -30.82 5.71 9.45
C ARG A 242 -30.77 7.12 10.01
N ASN A 243 -29.70 7.89 9.72
CA ASN A 243 -29.57 9.26 10.20
C ASN A 243 -30.66 10.15 9.59
N LEU A 244 -30.85 10.10 8.27
CA LEU A 244 -31.88 10.87 7.58
C LEU A 244 -33.28 10.56 8.10
N ALA A 245 -33.60 9.28 8.32
CA ALA A 245 -34.89 8.88 8.92
C ALA A 245 -35.10 9.38 10.36
N ALA A 246 -33.99 9.69 11.07
CA ALA A 246 -34.00 10.25 12.41
C ALA A 246 -33.87 11.78 12.43
N GLY A 247 -33.89 12.46 11.26
CA GLY A 247 -33.72 13.91 11.14
C GLY A 247 -32.31 14.38 11.53
N LYS A 248 -31.30 13.50 11.42
CA LYS A 248 -29.89 13.79 11.79
C LYS A 248 -29.05 14.05 10.54
N PRO A 249 -27.94 14.80 10.66
CA PRO A 249 -26.98 14.95 9.58
C PRO A 249 -26.44 13.59 9.10
N ALA A 250 -26.09 13.51 7.82
CA ALA A 250 -25.60 12.29 7.18
C ALA A 250 -24.14 12.38 6.72
N ASP A 251 -23.38 13.34 7.28
CA ASP A 251 -21.94 13.50 7.09
C ASP A 251 -21.14 12.47 7.88
N TYR A 252 -19.85 12.34 7.55
CA TYR A 252 -18.92 11.39 8.17
C TYR A 252 -18.93 11.47 9.70
N ALA A 253 -18.88 12.68 10.26
CA ALA A 253 -18.79 12.90 11.71
C ALA A 253 -20.05 12.45 12.46
N SER A 254 -21.22 12.56 11.81
CA SER A 254 -22.54 12.27 12.38
C SER A 254 -22.94 10.80 12.28
N LEU A 255 -22.29 10.01 11.40
CA LEU A 255 -22.65 8.61 11.24
C LEU A 255 -22.16 7.74 12.40
N ARG A 256 -23.02 6.79 12.83
CA ARG A 256 -22.59 5.72 13.74
C ARG A 256 -21.88 4.62 12.95
N MET A 257 -20.57 4.52 13.15
CA MET A 257 -19.66 3.60 12.49
C MET A 257 -18.86 2.78 13.51
N PRO A 258 -18.26 1.64 13.11
CA PRO A 258 -17.25 0.95 13.92
C PRO A 258 -16.05 1.86 14.23
N ASP A 259 -15.36 1.59 15.34
CA ASP A 259 -14.20 2.39 15.76
C ASP A 259 -13.08 2.43 14.70
N GLU A 260 -12.85 1.35 13.98
CA GLU A 260 -11.88 1.31 12.88
C GLU A 260 -12.22 2.34 11.81
N THR A 261 -13.47 2.35 11.32
CA THR A 261 -13.93 3.30 10.31
C THR A 261 -13.99 4.73 10.85
N ARG A 262 -14.40 4.90 12.11
CA ARG A 262 -14.41 6.20 12.80
C ARG A 262 -13.00 6.82 12.90
N ASN A 263 -11.96 6.00 12.95
CA ASN A 263 -10.56 6.43 13.00
C ASN A 263 -9.90 6.52 11.62
N TYR A 264 -10.58 6.11 10.53
CA TYR A 264 -9.95 5.97 9.22
C TYR A 264 -9.57 7.33 8.61
N VAL A 265 -10.54 8.23 8.46
CA VAL A 265 -10.29 9.60 7.97
C VAL A 265 -9.38 10.38 8.91
N PRO A 266 -9.58 10.35 10.26
CA PRO A 266 -8.64 10.98 11.19
C PRO A 266 -7.18 10.51 11.06
N LYS A 267 -6.96 9.23 10.79
CA LYS A 267 -5.59 8.72 10.52
C LYS A 267 -5.00 9.33 9.26
N LEU A 268 -5.80 9.39 8.18
CA LEU A 268 -5.35 9.99 6.92
C LEU A 268 -5.07 11.48 7.11
N GLN A 269 -5.94 12.21 7.80
CA GLN A 269 -5.74 13.62 8.11
C GLN A 269 -4.46 13.85 8.91
N ALA A 270 -4.17 13.00 9.90
CA ALA A 270 -2.93 13.09 10.67
C ALA A 270 -1.68 12.88 9.78
N VAL A 271 -1.73 11.92 8.86
CA VAL A 271 -0.63 11.71 7.88
C VAL A 271 -0.51 12.92 6.95
N LYS A 272 -1.63 13.47 6.46
CA LYS A 272 -1.68 14.71 5.67
C LYS A 272 -0.98 15.86 6.40
N ASN A 273 -1.34 16.11 7.67
CA ASN A 273 -0.79 17.21 8.48
C ASN A 273 0.73 17.03 8.68
N ILE A 274 1.19 15.81 8.94
CA ILE A 274 2.63 15.49 9.05
C ILE A 274 3.35 15.72 7.71
N VAL A 275 2.75 15.36 6.59
CA VAL A 275 3.36 15.60 5.26
C VAL A 275 3.40 17.09 4.94
N LEU A 276 2.40 17.86 5.35
CA LEU A 276 2.37 19.32 5.16
C LEU A 276 3.48 20.02 5.94
N ASP A 277 3.62 19.72 7.23
CA ASP A 277 4.63 20.31 8.11
C ASP A 277 5.20 19.25 9.08
N PRO A 278 6.15 18.42 8.64
CA PRO A 278 6.73 17.38 9.49
C PRO A 278 7.47 17.96 10.72
N GLN A 279 8.02 19.17 10.60
CA GLN A 279 8.79 19.78 11.68
C GLN A 279 7.88 20.18 12.87
N ALA A 280 6.63 20.58 12.62
CA ALA A 280 5.66 20.84 13.67
C ALA A 280 5.40 19.62 14.57
N PHE A 281 5.70 18.42 14.08
CA PHE A 281 5.57 17.15 14.79
C PHE A 281 6.91 16.56 15.26
N GLY A 282 8.01 17.31 15.12
CA GLY A 282 9.36 16.83 15.47
C GLY A 282 9.84 15.69 14.56
N LEU A 283 9.32 15.62 13.34
CA LEU A 283 9.62 14.58 12.35
C LEU A 283 10.42 15.17 11.19
N THR A 284 11.15 14.29 10.49
CA THR A 284 11.81 14.60 9.22
C THR A 284 11.42 13.54 8.21
N LEU A 285 10.91 13.98 7.06
CA LEU A 285 10.66 13.06 5.94
C LEU A 285 11.91 12.98 5.07
N ILE A 286 12.19 11.77 4.56
CA ILE A 286 13.25 11.59 3.57
C ILE A 286 12.88 12.33 2.29
N VAL A 287 13.86 12.92 1.61
CA VAL A 287 13.66 13.52 0.28
C VAL A 287 13.34 12.42 -0.71
N LEU A 288 12.29 12.62 -1.49
CA LEU A 288 11.89 11.71 -2.56
C LEU A 288 12.05 12.42 -3.90
N GLU A 289 12.77 11.78 -4.80
CA GLU A 289 12.93 12.30 -6.16
C GLU A 289 11.63 12.15 -6.95
N ASN A 290 11.32 13.15 -7.78
CA ASN A 290 10.11 13.18 -8.58
C ASN A 290 10.32 12.47 -9.93
N HIS A 291 10.70 11.20 -9.86
CA HIS A 291 10.85 10.31 -11.02
C HIS A 291 10.55 8.85 -10.62
N PRO A 292 10.27 7.96 -11.60
CA PRO A 292 9.99 6.56 -11.31
C PRO A 292 11.17 5.86 -10.62
N TYR A 293 10.87 5.08 -9.57
CA TYR A 293 11.84 4.16 -8.97
C TYR A 293 12.01 2.89 -9.82
N PHE A 294 10.97 2.47 -10.53
CA PHE A 294 10.94 1.23 -11.31
C PHE A 294 10.36 1.48 -12.69
N VAL A 295 10.64 0.56 -13.60
CA VAL A 295 10.02 0.46 -14.92
C VAL A 295 9.43 -0.92 -15.13
N ALA A 296 8.45 -1.01 -16.03
CA ALA A 296 7.87 -2.26 -16.46
C ALA A 296 8.68 -2.83 -17.64
N VAL A 297 9.20 -4.03 -17.48
CA VAL A 297 9.95 -4.75 -18.51
C VAL A 297 9.10 -5.89 -19.05
N PRO A 298 8.80 -5.94 -20.36
CA PRO A 298 8.01 -7.02 -20.94
C PRO A 298 8.77 -8.35 -20.91
N ILE A 299 8.03 -9.44 -20.73
CA ILE A 299 8.52 -10.81 -20.87
C ILE A 299 7.61 -11.58 -21.83
N GLU A 300 8.21 -12.37 -22.73
CA GLU A 300 7.50 -13.15 -23.74
C GLU A 300 7.44 -14.64 -23.41
N ARG A 301 8.28 -15.09 -22.50
CA ARG A 301 8.42 -16.50 -22.09
C ARG A 301 8.40 -16.63 -20.57
N ASP A 302 7.95 -17.78 -20.12
CA ASP A 302 8.02 -18.15 -18.70
C ASP A 302 9.47 -18.06 -18.20
N ILE A 303 9.65 -17.53 -17.00
CA ILE A 303 10.99 -17.32 -16.43
C ILE A 303 10.98 -17.56 -14.92
N ASP A 304 12.05 -18.14 -14.40
CA ASP A 304 12.23 -18.32 -12.96
C ASP A 304 12.53 -17.01 -12.26
N VAL A 305 11.89 -16.77 -11.10
CA VAL A 305 12.14 -15.60 -10.24
C VAL A 305 13.62 -15.46 -9.90
N ALA A 306 14.28 -16.58 -9.57
CA ALA A 306 15.71 -16.59 -9.26
C ALA A 306 16.57 -16.14 -10.45
N LEU A 307 16.21 -16.57 -11.67
CA LEU A 307 16.93 -16.17 -12.88
C LEU A 307 16.71 -14.70 -13.19
N VAL A 308 15.49 -14.15 -12.99
CA VAL A 308 15.26 -12.70 -13.14
C VAL A 308 16.17 -11.93 -12.20
N SER A 309 16.21 -12.30 -10.92
CA SER A 309 17.07 -11.63 -9.91
C SER A 309 18.54 -11.69 -10.32
N GLN A 310 19.01 -12.84 -10.80
CA GLN A 310 20.39 -13.01 -11.26
C GLN A 310 20.68 -12.15 -12.50
N LEU A 311 19.82 -12.20 -13.53
CA LEU A 311 20.03 -11.44 -14.77
C LEU A 311 19.93 -9.93 -14.57
N ALA A 312 19.09 -9.49 -13.63
CA ALA A 312 18.93 -8.10 -13.26
C ALA A 312 20.04 -7.59 -12.31
N GLY A 313 20.85 -8.48 -11.72
CA GLY A 313 21.78 -8.13 -10.66
C GLY A 313 21.05 -7.55 -9.42
N LEU A 314 19.88 -8.08 -9.10
CA LEU A 314 19.00 -7.57 -8.06
C LEU A 314 18.80 -8.64 -6.98
N PRO A 315 18.95 -8.31 -5.67
CA PRO A 315 18.63 -9.25 -4.60
C PRO A 315 17.18 -9.73 -4.67
N PRO A 316 16.90 -11.03 -4.42
CA PRO A 316 15.55 -11.59 -4.49
C PRO A 316 14.52 -10.84 -3.64
N GLU A 317 14.93 -10.32 -2.49
CA GLU A 317 14.08 -9.55 -1.58
C GLU A 317 13.64 -8.21 -2.20
N GLN A 318 14.53 -7.57 -2.95
CA GLN A 318 14.21 -6.32 -3.67
C GLN A 318 13.30 -6.60 -4.86
N PHE A 319 13.54 -7.69 -5.60
CA PHE A 319 12.64 -8.14 -6.65
C PHE A 319 11.23 -8.40 -6.09
N ALA A 320 11.12 -9.12 -4.98
CA ALA A 320 9.85 -9.45 -4.32
C ALA A 320 9.10 -8.21 -3.78
N GLN A 321 9.80 -7.11 -3.51
CA GLN A 321 9.14 -5.84 -3.10
C GLN A 321 8.44 -5.17 -4.28
N LEU A 322 8.99 -5.25 -5.49
CA LEU A 322 8.37 -4.68 -6.68
C LEU A 322 7.36 -5.64 -7.34
N ASN A 323 7.55 -6.95 -7.16
CA ASN A 323 6.74 -8.00 -7.75
C ASN A 323 6.15 -8.95 -6.70
N PRO A 324 5.44 -8.42 -5.68
CA PRO A 324 4.97 -9.22 -4.54
C PRO A 324 3.79 -10.13 -4.88
N GLN A 325 3.23 -10.02 -6.08
CA GLN A 325 2.10 -10.81 -6.56
C GLN A 325 2.45 -12.28 -6.81
N PHE A 326 3.72 -12.62 -7.05
CA PHE A 326 4.11 -13.98 -7.40
C PHE A 326 4.09 -14.93 -6.20
N ASN A 327 3.37 -16.04 -6.34
CA ASN A 327 3.22 -17.08 -5.31
C ASN A 327 4.16 -18.27 -5.56
N LYS A 328 4.76 -18.36 -6.75
CA LYS A 328 5.58 -19.49 -7.21
C LYS A 328 6.93 -19.01 -7.70
N PRO A 329 7.95 -19.86 -7.70
CA PRO A 329 9.29 -19.51 -8.18
C PRO A 329 9.38 -19.31 -9.69
N VAL A 330 8.30 -19.56 -10.45
CA VAL A 330 8.21 -19.32 -11.88
C VAL A 330 7.15 -18.27 -12.19
N ILE A 331 7.42 -17.42 -13.15
CA ILE A 331 6.54 -16.38 -13.67
C ILE A 331 6.04 -16.84 -15.03
N LEU A 332 4.71 -16.94 -15.15
CA LEU A 332 4.06 -17.34 -16.39
C LEU A 332 3.79 -16.10 -17.25
N ALA A 333 4.49 -15.98 -18.39
CA ALA A 333 4.40 -14.81 -19.27
C ALA A 333 2.99 -14.59 -19.81
N ALA A 334 2.26 -15.65 -20.14
CA ALA A 334 0.86 -15.57 -20.60
C ALA A 334 -0.09 -14.92 -19.57
N GLY A 335 0.23 -15.05 -18.29
CA GLY A 335 -0.56 -14.47 -17.21
C GLY A 335 -0.04 -13.12 -16.70
N THR A 336 1.25 -12.87 -16.89
CA THR A 336 1.92 -11.65 -16.40
C THR A 336 2.98 -11.25 -17.42
N PRO A 337 2.62 -10.43 -18.41
CA PRO A 337 3.50 -10.14 -19.54
C PRO A 337 4.62 -9.14 -19.22
N GLN A 338 4.75 -8.68 -17.97
CA GLN A 338 5.74 -7.69 -17.57
C GLN A 338 6.22 -7.88 -16.13
N LEU A 339 7.44 -7.43 -15.86
CA LEU A 339 8.08 -7.38 -14.55
C LEU A 339 8.36 -5.94 -14.17
N LEU A 340 8.34 -5.63 -12.87
CA LEU A 340 8.81 -4.36 -12.37
C LEU A 340 10.25 -4.52 -11.87
N LEU A 341 11.15 -3.72 -12.42
CA LEU A 341 12.56 -3.69 -12.02
C LEU A 341 12.97 -2.25 -11.70
N PRO A 342 13.88 -2.05 -10.73
CA PRO A 342 14.47 -0.73 -10.56
C PRO A 342 15.08 -0.26 -11.88
N TYR A 343 15.03 1.04 -12.09
CA TYR A 343 15.43 1.67 -13.32
C TYR A 343 16.80 1.18 -13.84
N ASP A 344 17.80 1.14 -12.95
CA ASP A 344 19.17 0.73 -13.30
C ASP A 344 19.30 -0.76 -13.62
N ASN A 345 18.49 -1.58 -12.97
CA ASN A 345 18.52 -3.04 -13.14
C ASN A 345 17.78 -3.51 -14.41
N ALA A 346 16.84 -2.70 -14.92
CA ALA A 346 16.06 -3.06 -16.10
C ALA A 346 16.94 -3.27 -17.34
N ASN A 347 17.88 -2.37 -17.62
CA ASN A 347 18.80 -2.52 -18.75
C ASN A 347 19.75 -3.69 -18.58
N THR A 348 20.27 -3.87 -17.35
CA THR A 348 21.14 -5.00 -17.03
C THR A 348 20.39 -6.31 -17.32
N PHE A 349 19.13 -6.39 -16.90
CA PHE A 349 18.26 -7.54 -17.16
C PHE A 349 18.09 -7.80 -18.67
N VAL A 350 17.68 -6.78 -19.44
CA VAL A 350 17.44 -6.94 -20.89
C VAL A 350 18.70 -7.39 -21.63
N LYS A 351 19.85 -6.76 -21.34
CA LYS A 351 21.15 -7.13 -21.94
C LYS A 351 21.55 -8.56 -21.61
N ASN A 352 21.37 -8.96 -20.35
CA ASN A 352 21.75 -10.30 -19.91
C ASN A 352 20.78 -11.36 -20.43
N LEU A 353 19.46 -11.05 -20.50
CA LEU A 353 18.45 -11.94 -21.06
C LEU A 353 18.71 -12.27 -22.52
N GLN A 354 19.08 -11.27 -23.33
CA GLN A 354 19.41 -11.47 -24.74
C GLN A 354 20.64 -12.38 -24.96
N ARG A 355 21.56 -12.39 -23.98
CA ARG A 355 22.80 -13.19 -24.04
C ARG A 355 22.68 -14.53 -23.32
N HIS A 356 21.59 -14.79 -22.65
CA HIS A 356 21.43 -15.99 -21.85
C HIS A 356 21.19 -17.21 -22.74
N PRO A 357 22.10 -18.23 -22.74
CA PRO A 357 22.02 -19.35 -23.66
C PRO A 357 21.12 -20.50 -23.18
N GLY A 358 20.68 -20.44 -21.93
CA GLY A 358 19.98 -21.53 -21.26
C GLY A 358 18.46 -21.38 -21.26
N PRO A 359 17.75 -22.37 -20.68
CA PRO A 359 16.32 -22.28 -20.46
C PRO A 359 16.03 -21.15 -19.45
N LEU A 360 14.92 -20.43 -19.65
CA LEU A 360 14.52 -19.34 -18.76
C LEU A 360 13.75 -19.83 -17.54
N ALA A 361 13.03 -20.94 -17.66
CA ALA A 361 12.29 -21.56 -16.56
C ALA A 361 12.75 -23.00 -16.36
N SER A 362 12.89 -23.41 -15.10
CA SER A 362 13.22 -24.78 -14.71
C SER A 362 12.03 -25.73 -14.88
N TRP A 363 10.82 -25.19 -14.89
CA TRP A 363 9.57 -25.88 -15.21
C TRP A 363 8.55 -24.87 -15.77
N THR A 364 7.57 -25.33 -16.51
CA THR A 364 6.47 -24.53 -17.04
C THR A 364 5.13 -25.12 -16.64
N ALA A 365 4.12 -24.26 -16.50
CA ALA A 365 2.77 -24.73 -16.24
C ALA A 365 2.16 -25.27 -17.54
N TRP A 366 1.64 -26.50 -17.49
CA TRP A 366 0.87 -27.07 -18.56
C TRP A 366 -0.61 -27.09 -18.22
N THR A 367 -1.45 -26.53 -19.09
CA THR A 367 -2.91 -26.58 -18.91
C THR A 367 -3.42 -27.89 -19.48
N VAL A 368 -3.94 -28.78 -18.64
CA VAL A 368 -4.58 -30.00 -19.05
C VAL A 368 -5.80 -29.66 -19.89
N PRO A 369 -5.87 -30.12 -21.16
CA PRO A 369 -7.09 -29.97 -21.96
C PRO A 369 -8.27 -30.64 -21.25
N ARG A 370 -9.47 -30.04 -21.35
CA ARG A 370 -10.68 -30.52 -20.66
C ARG A 370 -11.05 -31.98 -20.91
N ASN A 371 -10.52 -32.56 -21.97
CA ASN A 371 -10.81 -33.93 -22.44
C ASN A 371 -9.74 -34.96 -22.03
N LEU A 372 -8.72 -34.57 -21.28
CA LEU A 372 -7.73 -35.51 -20.76
C LEU A 372 -8.07 -35.88 -19.32
N ASP A 373 -8.15 -37.20 -19.09
CA ASP A 373 -8.26 -37.72 -17.72
C ASP A 373 -6.98 -37.35 -16.94
N PRO A 374 -7.06 -36.67 -15.77
CA PRO A 374 -5.88 -36.36 -14.97
C PRO A 374 -5.13 -37.59 -14.46
N ALA A 375 -5.69 -38.79 -14.57
CA ALA A 375 -5.13 -40.05 -14.12
C ALA A 375 -4.48 -40.86 -15.28
N ALA A 376 -4.46 -40.36 -16.51
CA ALA A 376 -3.87 -41.02 -17.68
C ALA A 376 -2.36 -40.74 -17.85
#